data_49412542e0534896911f76d4aabdb537
#
_entry.id   49412542e0534896911f76d4aabdb537
#
_cell.length_a   1.000
_cell.length_b   1.000
_cell.length_c   1.000
_cell.angle_alpha   90.00
_cell.angle_beta   90.00
_cell.angle_gamma   90.00
#
_symmetry.space_group_name_H-M   'P 1'
#
loop_
_entity.id
_entity.type
_entity.pdbx_description
1 polymer ?
#
loop_
_entity_poly.entity_id
_entity_poly.type
_entity_poly.pdbx_seq_one_letter_code
_entity_poly.pdbx_strand_id
1 'polypeptide(L)' 'MSNTAIVEIQTSGGIWQKFCDGYKHPSDIKRMLDAALRRQSWVTKARAIDADTKQLIDMAFKS' A
#
# COMPACT_ATOMS: atom_id res chain seq x y z
N MET A 1 -0.58 -17.87 10.54
CA MET A 1 -0.24 -16.47 10.27
C MET A 1 0.21 -16.32 8.84
N SER A 2 -0.33 -15.34 8.18
CA SER A 2 0.01 -15.09 6.78
C SER A 2 1.18 -14.11 6.71
N ASN A 3 2.07 -14.29 5.75
CA ASN A 3 3.15 -13.34 5.48
C ASN A 3 2.74 -12.37 4.38
N THR A 4 1.49 -11.96 4.41
CA THR A 4 0.92 -11.12 3.37
C THR A 4 0.69 -9.71 3.86
N ALA A 5 1.07 -8.75 3.04
CA ALA A 5 0.76 -7.34 3.23
C ALA A 5 -0.22 -6.90 2.15
N ILE A 6 -1.14 -6.03 2.52
CA ILE A 6 -2.08 -5.43 1.57
C ILE A 6 -1.65 -3.99 1.35
N VAL A 7 -1.53 -3.61 0.08
CA VAL A 7 -1.20 -2.23 -0.28
C VAL A 7 -2.47 -1.55 -0.75
N GLU A 8 -2.75 -0.41 -0.13
CA GLU A 8 -3.93 0.40 -0.43
C GLU A 8 -3.53 1.78 -0.92
N ILE A 9 -4.35 2.35 -1.78
CA ILE A 9 -4.18 3.72 -2.26
C ILE A 9 -5.35 4.55 -1.79
N GLN A 10 -5.10 5.83 -1.54
CA GLN A 10 -6.16 6.75 -1.16
C GLN A 10 -6.71 7.44 -2.39
N THR A 11 -8.03 7.38 -2.57
CA THR A 11 -8.72 8.04 -3.67
C THR A 11 -8.83 9.54 -3.41
N SER A 12 -9.25 10.28 -4.42
CA SER A 12 -9.47 11.73 -4.30
C SER A 12 -10.52 12.08 -3.25
N GLY A 13 -11.43 11.15 -2.96
CA GLY A 13 -12.43 11.33 -1.91
C GLY A 13 -11.95 10.96 -0.52
N GLY A 14 -10.68 10.58 -0.37
CA GLY A 14 -10.12 10.19 0.92
C GLY A 14 -10.37 8.75 1.31
N ILE A 15 -10.94 7.94 0.43
CA ILE A 15 -11.26 6.55 0.70
C ILE A 15 -10.07 5.67 0.32
N TRP A 16 -9.74 4.73 1.20
CA TRP A 16 -8.68 3.76 0.93
C TRP A 16 -9.23 2.58 0.13
N GLN A 17 -8.54 2.24 -0.95
CA GLN A 17 -8.90 1.11 -1.79
C GLN A 17 -7.71 0.17 -1.91
N LYS A 18 -7.99 -1.14 -1.91
CA LYS A 18 -6.95 -2.13 -2.13
C LYS A 18 -6.40 -1.99 -3.55
N PHE A 19 -5.07 -1.85 -3.64
CA PHE A 19 -4.36 -1.82 -4.92
C PHE A 19 -3.83 -3.21 -5.27
N CYS A 20 -3.08 -3.81 -4.31
CA CYS A 20 -2.51 -5.14 -4.52
C CYS A 20 -2.18 -5.75 -3.17
N ASP A 21 -1.78 -7.01 -3.19
CA ASP A 21 -1.22 -7.67 -2.02
C ASP A 21 0.04 -8.41 -2.44
N GLY A 22 0.85 -8.77 -1.45
CA GLY A 22 2.08 -9.46 -1.72
C GLY A 22 2.78 -9.86 -0.45
N TYR A 23 4.03 -10.27 -0.59
CA TYR A 23 4.83 -10.79 0.51
C TYR A 23 5.15 -9.67 1.51
N LYS A 24 5.03 -10.01 2.80
CA LYS A 24 5.30 -9.04 3.88
C LYS A 24 6.80 -9.00 4.15
N HIS A 25 7.54 -8.46 3.20
CA HIS A 25 8.98 -8.27 3.27
C HIS A 25 9.29 -6.82 2.91
N PRO A 26 10.23 -6.16 3.61
CA PRO A 26 10.47 -4.73 3.38
C PRO A 26 10.73 -4.35 1.93
N SER A 27 11.54 -5.12 1.21
CA SER A 27 11.83 -4.79 -0.19
C SER A 27 10.61 -4.96 -1.09
N ASP A 28 9.79 -5.97 -0.84
CA ASP A 28 8.56 -6.18 -1.61
C ASP A 28 7.53 -5.10 -1.30
N ILE A 29 7.41 -4.73 -0.03
CA ILE A 29 6.49 -3.66 0.39
C ILE A 29 6.88 -2.35 -0.28
N LYS A 30 8.16 -2.00 -0.27
CA LYS A 30 8.64 -0.78 -0.90
C LYS A 30 8.32 -0.77 -2.39
N ARG A 31 8.54 -1.89 -3.07
CA ARG A 31 8.26 -2.01 -4.49
C ARG A 31 6.78 -1.85 -4.79
N MET A 32 5.92 -2.46 -3.97
CA MET A 32 4.48 -2.34 -4.12
C MET A 32 3.99 -0.91 -3.88
N LEU A 33 4.54 -0.24 -2.87
CA LEU A 33 4.19 1.15 -2.58
C LEU A 33 4.59 2.07 -3.73
N ASP A 34 5.79 1.87 -4.30
CA ASP A 34 6.24 2.64 -5.45
C ASP A 34 5.31 2.44 -6.64
N ALA A 35 4.95 1.19 -6.92
CA ALA A 35 4.04 0.88 -8.02
C ALA A 35 2.67 1.52 -7.79
N ALA A 36 2.19 1.50 -6.57
CA ALA A 36 0.90 2.10 -6.21
C ALA A 36 0.89 3.60 -6.48
N LEU A 37 1.96 4.30 -6.09
CA LEU A 37 2.05 5.73 -6.30
C LEU A 37 2.16 6.11 -7.78
N ARG A 38 2.65 5.19 -8.62
CA ARG A 38 2.77 5.42 -10.06
C ARG A 38 1.56 4.98 -10.85
N ARG A 39 0.60 4.33 -10.19
CA ARG A 39 -0.55 3.74 -10.87
C ARG A 39 -1.38 4.80 -11.60
N GLN A 40 -1.67 5.90 -10.90
CA GLN A 40 -2.46 7.00 -11.43
C GLN A 40 -1.85 8.31 -10.98
N SER A 41 -1.99 9.35 -11.79
CA SER A 41 -1.46 10.66 -11.45
C SER A 41 -2.12 11.25 -10.19
N TRP A 42 -3.37 10.86 -9.92
CA TRP A 42 -4.12 11.38 -8.78
C TRP A 42 -3.78 10.66 -7.47
N VAL A 43 -3.05 9.56 -7.51
CA VAL A 43 -2.66 8.83 -6.30
C VAL A 43 -1.51 9.58 -5.64
N THR A 44 -1.74 10.08 -4.44
CA THR A 44 -0.72 10.82 -3.68
C THR A 44 -0.27 10.08 -2.44
N LYS A 45 -1.04 9.10 -1.97
CA LYS A 45 -0.74 8.33 -0.77
C LYS A 45 -0.98 6.86 -1.02
N ALA A 46 -0.10 6.04 -0.46
CA ALA A 46 -0.25 4.58 -0.45
C ALA A 46 0.18 4.07 0.91
N ARG A 47 -0.42 2.98 1.35
CA ARG A 47 -0.04 2.37 2.62
C ARG A 47 -0.01 0.86 2.50
N ALA A 48 0.85 0.24 3.31
CA ALA A 48 0.91 -1.21 3.43
C ALA A 48 0.43 -1.58 4.82
N ILE A 49 -0.50 -2.52 4.89
CA ILE A 49 -1.04 -3.00 6.15
C ILE A 49 -0.87 -4.51 6.25
N ASP A 50 -0.84 -5.02 7.46
CA ASP A 50 -0.80 -6.46 7.71
C ASP A 50 -2.15 -7.06 7.33
N ALA A 51 -2.13 -8.14 6.53
CA ALA A 51 -3.36 -8.75 6.06
C ALA A 51 -4.18 -9.37 7.20
N ASP A 52 -3.51 -9.81 8.26
CA ASP A 52 -4.18 -10.46 9.38
C ASP A 52 -4.68 -9.46 10.43
N THR A 53 -3.82 -8.55 10.85
CA THR A 53 -4.12 -7.65 11.97
C THR A 53 -4.63 -6.29 11.52
N LYS A 54 -4.44 -5.95 10.25
CA LYS A 54 -4.77 -4.64 9.67
C LYS A 54 -3.92 -3.50 10.24
N GLN A 55 -2.81 -3.84 10.90
CA GLN A 55 -1.89 -2.84 11.42
C GLN A 55 -1.09 -2.21 10.29
N LEU A 56 -0.85 -0.92 10.41
CA LEU A 56 -0.04 -0.20 9.44
C LEU A 56 1.41 -0.68 9.52
N ILE A 57 1.95 -1.09 8.37
CA ILE A 57 3.36 -1.50 8.26
C ILE A 57 4.19 -0.33 7.77
N ASP A 58 3.75 0.33 6.69
CA ASP A 58 4.50 1.42 6.08
C ASP A 58 3.54 2.30 5.29
N MET A 59 3.98 3.52 5.02
CA MET A 59 3.20 4.48 4.27
C MET A 59 4.13 5.25 3.34
N ALA A 60 3.64 5.57 2.14
CA ALA A 60 4.42 6.31 1.16
C ALA A 60 3.59 7.47 0.62
N PHE A 61 4.28 8.55 0.31
CA PHE A 61 3.67 9.77 -0.22
C PHE A 61 4.37 10.14 -1.51
N LYS A 62 3.59 10.65 -2.45
CA LYS A 62 4.15 11.19 -3.68
C LYS A 62 4.64 12.60 -3.41
N SER A 63 5.87 12.84 -3.76
CA SER A 63 6.47 14.17 -3.63
C SER A 63 6.09 15.08 -4.79
#